data_cb4581ca91b5657b6451e53dfedf3d55
#
_entry.id   cb4581ca91b5657b6451e53dfedf3d55
#
_cell.length_a   1.000
_cell.length_b   1.000
_cell.length_c   1.000
_cell.angle_alpha   90.00
_cell.angle_beta   90.00
_cell.angle_gamma   90.00
#
_symmetry.space_group_name_H-M   'P 1'
#
loop_
_entity.id
_entity.type
_entity.pdbx_description
1 polymer ?
#
loop_
_entity_poly.entity_id
_entity_poly.type
_entity_poly.pdbx_seq_one_letter_code
_entity_poly.pdbx_strand_id
1 'polypeptide(L)'
;MLPLVRNSAAGRIVMISSGLGSLTWNADPKWPFATFKPLGYNGSKAILNMMTVQLAWELRDTAIKVNTVNPGYTATDMNGNRGTQTLEEGAAEAFRQALAPDDAPTGGFFETGGAVPW
;
A
#
# COMPACT_ATOMS: atom_id res chain seq x y z
N MET A 1 -4.13 -2.53 19.29
CA MET A 1 -3.27 -1.54 18.60
C MET A 1 -4.03 -0.28 18.19
N LEU A 2 -5.16 -0.36 17.49
CA LEU A 2 -5.95 0.81 17.07
C LEU A 2 -6.29 1.80 18.21
N PRO A 3 -6.70 1.37 19.43
CA PRO A 3 -6.94 2.30 20.53
C PRO A 3 -5.72 3.15 20.90
N LEU A 4 -4.50 2.60 20.78
CA LEU A 4 -3.26 3.35 21.04
C LEU A 4 -2.97 4.36 19.93
N VAL A 5 -3.21 3.99 18.67
CA VAL A 5 -3.05 4.91 17.53
C VAL A 5 -4.05 6.06 17.63
N ARG A 6 -5.29 5.79 18.08
CA ARG A 6 -6.32 6.85 18.29
C ARG A 6 -5.90 7.89 19.33
N ASN A 7 -5.03 7.53 20.27
CA ASN A 7 -4.50 8.45 21.29
C ASN A 7 -3.28 9.24 20.80
N SER A 8 -2.78 8.95 19.59
CA SER A 8 -1.66 9.67 19.00
C SER A 8 -2.13 10.98 18.34
N ALA A 9 -1.40 12.06 18.58
CA ALA A 9 -1.65 13.34 17.90
C ALA A 9 -1.36 13.31 16.39
N ALA A 10 -0.54 12.35 15.94
CA ALA A 10 -0.08 12.24 14.56
C ALA A 10 -0.02 10.76 14.09
N GLY A 11 -1.08 10.00 14.37
CA GLY A 11 -1.12 8.56 14.01
C GLY A 11 -1.00 8.32 12.50
N ARG A 12 -0.16 7.35 12.13
CA ARG A 12 0.02 6.89 10.75
C ARG A 12 -0.15 5.38 10.68
N ILE A 13 -1.00 4.92 9.78
CA ILE A 13 -1.23 3.49 9.49
C ILE A 13 -0.85 3.27 8.03
N VAL A 14 0.20 2.49 7.81
CA VAL A 14 0.71 2.18 6.47
C VAL A 14 0.53 0.69 6.22
N MET A 15 -0.31 0.36 5.25
CA MET A 15 -0.56 -1.02 4.83
C MET A 15 0.38 -1.38 3.68
N ILE A 16 1.19 -2.41 3.87
CA ILE A 16 2.11 -2.89 2.82
C ILE A 16 1.37 -3.87 1.92
N SER A 17 0.92 -3.39 0.78
CA SER A 17 0.18 -4.16 -0.22
C SER A 17 1.09 -4.55 -1.40
N SER A 18 0.51 -4.59 -2.57
CA SER A 18 1.17 -4.90 -3.85
C SER A 18 0.33 -4.36 -4.98
N GLY A 19 0.94 -3.97 -6.08
CA GLY A 19 0.24 -3.68 -7.33
C GLY A 19 -0.63 -4.82 -7.82
N LEU A 20 -0.28 -6.06 -7.45
CA LEU A 20 -1.09 -7.26 -7.71
C LEU A 20 -2.44 -7.27 -6.97
N GLY A 21 -2.64 -6.41 -5.97
CA GLY A 21 -3.93 -6.18 -5.33
C GLY A 21 -4.81 -5.15 -6.03
N SER A 22 -4.29 -4.42 -7.03
CA SER A 22 -5.07 -3.47 -7.83
C SER A 22 -6.00 -4.20 -8.78
N LEU A 23 -7.30 -3.99 -8.66
CA LEU A 23 -8.28 -4.55 -9.60
C LEU A 23 -8.15 -3.90 -10.97
N THR A 24 -7.89 -2.58 -10.99
CA THR A 24 -7.70 -1.81 -12.23
C THR A 24 -6.51 -2.32 -13.03
N TRP A 25 -5.35 -2.50 -12.40
CA TRP A 25 -4.17 -3.04 -13.08
C TRP A 25 -4.35 -4.48 -13.51
N ASN A 26 -4.99 -5.31 -12.67
CA ASN A 26 -5.29 -6.68 -13.04
C ASN A 26 -6.23 -6.80 -14.25
N ALA A 27 -7.08 -5.81 -14.49
CA ALA A 27 -7.97 -5.77 -15.64
C ALA A 27 -7.32 -5.20 -16.91
N ASP A 28 -6.19 -4.51 -16.79
CA ASP A 28 -5.49 -3.92 -17.94
C ASP A 28 -4.55 -4.94 -18.60
N PRO A 29 -4.83 -5.37 -19.84
CA PRO A 29 -3.97 -6.33 -20.55
C PRO A 29 -2.59 -5.77 -20.90
N LYS A 30 -2.38 -4.46 -20.82
CA LYS A 30 -1.09 -3.80 -21.09
C LYS A 30 -0.19 -3.73 -19.86
N TRP A 31 -0.74 -4.00 -18.68
CA TRP A 31 0.06 -3.99 -17.46
C TRP A 31 1.12 -5.11 -17.50
N PRO A 32 2.40 -4.83 -17.14
CA PRO A 32 3.48 -5.82 -17.26
C PRO A 32 3.23 -7.15 -16.53
N PHE A 33 2.42 -7.15 -15.47
CA PHE A 33 2.07 -8.34 -14.70
C PHE A 33 0.66 -8.86 -14.99
N ALA A 34 0.01 -8.40 -16.08
CA ALA A 34 -1.37 -8.74 -16.42
C ALA A 34 -1.63 -10.26 -16.54
N THR A 35 -0.63 -11.06 -16.90
CA THR A 35 -0.74 -12.52 -17.03
C THR A 35 -0.42 -13.26 -15.73
N PHE A 36 0.13 -12.60 -14.71
CA PHE A 36 0.45 -13.22 -13.43
C PHE A 36 -0.76 -13.16 -12.50
N LYS A 37 -1.50 -14.26 -12.37
CA LYS A 37 -2.81 -14.34 -11.69
C LYS A 37 -2.83 -15.30 -10.49
N PRO A 38 -1.93 -15.17 -9.50
CA PRO A 38 -2.02 -15.98 -8.28
C PRO A 38 -3.20 -15.49 -7.42
N LEU A 39 -4.39 -16.05 -7.64
CA LEU A 39 -5.65 -15.58 -7.05
C LEU A 39 -5.58 -15.41 -5.53
N GLY A 40 -4.98 -16.34 -4.82
CA GLY A 40 -4.86 -16.27 -3.36
C GLY A 40 -4.06 -15.05 -2.90
N TYR A 41 -2.92 -14.79 -3.53
CA TYR A 41 -2.09 -13.63 -3.21
C TYR A 41 -2.77 -12.32 -3.63
N ASN A 42 -3.20 -12.22 -4.89
CA ASN A 42 -3.86 -11.02 -5.41
C ASN A 42 -5.10 -10.68 -4.59
N GLY A 43 -5.92 -11.69 -4.27
CA GLY A 43 -7.11 -11.54 -3.44
C GLY A 43 -6.78 -11.06 -2.02
N SER A 44 -5.73 -11.60 -1.39
CA SER A 44 -5.32 -11.15 -0.06
C SER A 44 -4.91 -9.67 -0.05
N LYS A 45 -4.22 -9.21 -1.09
CA LYS A 45 -3.80 -7.81 -1.23
C LYS A 45 -4.97 -6.88 -1.61
N ALA A 46 -5.93 -7.36 -2.40
CA ALA A 46 -7.16 -6.62 -2.68
C ALA A 46 -8.02 -6.44 -1.40
N ILE A 47 -8.09 -7.46 -0.54
CA ILE A 47 -8.74 -7.36 0.78
C ILE A 47 -8.02 -6.32 1.65
N LEU A 48 -6.67 -6.34 1.70
CA LEU A 48 -5.89 -5.35 2.45
C LEU A 48 -6.14 -3.92 1.93
N ASN A 49 -6.26 -3.74 0.61
CA ASN A 49 -6.62 -2.49 -0.02
C ASN A 49 -8.01 -2.01 0.44
N MET A 50 -9.00 -2.89 0.45
CA MET A 50 -10.35 -2.59 0.94
C MET A 50 -10.33 -2.21 2.43
N MET A 51 -9.57 -2.92 3.25
CA MET A 51 -9.42 -2.59 4.68
C MET A 51 -8.86 -1.18 4.87
N THR A 52 -7.92 -0.76 4.01
CA THR A 52 -7.37 0.60 4.04
C THR A 52 -8.44 1.65 3.79
N VAL A 53 -9.26 1.46 2.75
CA VAL A 53 -10.35 2.39 2.41
C VAL A 53 -11.36 2.48 3.54
N GLN A 54 -11.79 1.34 4.09
CA GLN A 54 -12.77 1.31 5.18
C GLN A 54 -12.22 1.93 6.47
N LEU A 55 -10.97 1.63 6.82
CA LEU A 55 -10.36 2.19 8.02
C LEU A 55 -10.10 3.70 7.88
N ALA A 56 -9.71 4.17 6.70
CA ALA A 56 -9.58 5.59 6.41
C ALA A 56 -10.93 6.31 6.55
N TRP A 57 -12.01 5.69 6.08
CA TRP A 57 -13.36 6.21 6.26
C TRP A 57 -13.78 6.26 7.74
N GLU A 58 -13.51 5.21 8.51
CA GLU A 58 -13.80 5.17 9.95
C GLU A 58 -13.05 6.27 10.72
N LEU A 59 -11.81 6.57 10.31
CA LEU A 59 -10.94 7.54 10.97
C LEU A 59 -10.95 8.93 10.32
N ARG A 60 -11.85 9.20 9.38
CA ARG A 60 -11.88 10.45 8.58
C ARG A 60 -11.97 11.74 9.39
N ASP A 61 -12.60 11.68 10.57
CA ASP A 61 -12.77 12.84 11.46
C ASP A 61 -11.64 12.95 12.50
N THR A 62 -10.52 12.30 12.26
CA THR A 62 -9.32 12.30 13.11
C THR A 62 -8.11 12.81 12.34
N ALA A 63 -7.01 13.09 13.05
CA ALA A 63 -5.73 13.44 12.43
C ALA A 63 -4.97 12.22 11.88
N ILE A 64 -5.48 11.01 12.06
CA ILE A 64 -4.83 9.77 11.65
C ILE A 64 -4.88 9.62 10.12
N LYS A 65 -3.75 9.28 9.52
CA LYS A 65 -3.66 8.96 8.10
C LYS A 65 -3.55 7.45 7.92
N VAL A 66 -4.33 6.91 6.99
CA VAL A 66 -4.35 5.48 6.66
C VAL A 66 -4.14 5.35 5.16
N ASN A 67 -3.01 4.80 4.75
CA ASN A 67 -2.67 4.64 3.34
C ASN A 67 -2.08 3.26 3.07
N THR A 68 -2.19 2.83 1.82
CA THR A 68 -1.60 1.61 1.30
C THR A 68 -0.39 1.95 0.44
N VAL A 69 0.60 1.07 0.47
CA VAL A 69 1.83 1.19 -0.32
C VAL A 69 2.05 -0.06 -1.16
N ASN A 70 2.40 0.14 -2.42
CA ASN A 70 3.03 -0.85 -3.29
C ASN A 70 4.54 -0.66 -3.22
N PRO A 71 5.31 -1.62 -2.65
CA PRO A 71 6.76 -1.54 -2.60
C PRO A 71 7.42 -1.66 -3.99
N GLY A 72 6.67 -2.13 -4.99
CA GLY A 72 7.25 -2.52 -6.27
C GLY A 72 7.87 -3.92 -6.23
N TYR A 73 8.59 -4.30 -7.30
CA TYR A 73 9.23 -5.62 -7.41
C TYR A 73 10.60 -5.60 -6.73
N THR A 74 10.59 -5.73 -5.43
CA THR A 74 11.77 -5.65 -4.55
C THR A 74 12.45 -7.00 -4.40
N ALA A 75 13.79 -7.04 -4.48
CA ALA A 75 14.59 -8.24 -4.28
C ALA A 75 14.53 -8.67 -2.80
N THR A 76 13.91 -9.82 -2.54
CA THR A 76 13.74 -10.39 -1.19
C THR A 76 13.86 -11.91 -1.26
N ASP A 77 14.03 -12.55 -0.12
CA ASP A 77 14.04 -14.01 -0.01
C ASP A 77 12.75 -14.66 -0.55
N MET A 78 11.61 -13.96 -0.41
CA MET A 78 10.31 -14.43 -0.91
C MET A 78 10.30 -14.69 -2.42
N ASN A 79 11.07 -13.95 -3.20
CA ASN A 79 11.17 -14.10 -4.66
C ASN A 79 12.55 -14.58 -5.14
N GLY A 80 13.38 -15.10 -4.23
CA GLY A 80 14.73 -15.55 -4.53
C GLY A 80 15.62 -14.42 -5.03
N ASN A 81 15.45 -13.23 -4.49
CA ASN A 81 16.19 -12.02 -4.81
C ASN A 81 16.13 -11.61 -6.30
N ARG A 82 15.00 -11.93 -6.97
CA ARG A 82 14.78 -11.62 -8.40
C ARG A 82 14.11 -10.27 -8.65
N GLY A 83 13.87 -9.48 -7.60
CA GLY A 83 13.33 -8.14 -7.74
C GLY A 83 14.28 -7.19 -8.48
N THR A 84 13.71 -6.14 -9.06
CA THR A 84 14.45 -5.08 -9.77
C THR A 84 14.85 -3.91 -8.87
N GLN A 85 14.34 -3.88 -7.66
CA GLN A 85 14.61 -2.83 -6.66
C GLN A 85 15.38 -3.40 -5.47
N THR A 86 16.19 -2.55 -4.82
CA THR A 86 16.82 -2.86 -3.53
C THR A 86 15.78 -2.83 -2.40
N LEU A 87 16.17 -3.28 -1.20
CA LEU A 87 15.31 -3.20 -0.01
C LEU A 87 15.02 -1.75 0.36
N GLU A 88 16.00 -0.87 0.25
CA GLU A 88 15.88 0.56 0.53
C GLU A 88 14.89 1.23 -0.43
N GLU A 89 15.01 0.95 -1.73
CA GLU A 89 14.09 1.46 -2.75
C GLU A 89 12.65 0.97 -2.52
N GLY A 90 12.48 -0.31 -2.21
CA GLY A 90 11.17 -0.90 -1.92
C GLY A 90 10.53 -0.36 -0.63
N ALA A 91 11.33 0.06 0.36
CA ALA A 91 10.86 0.62 1.62
C ALA A 91 10.57 2.13 1.56
N ALA A 92 11.12 2.84 0.57
CA ALA A 92 11.12 4.31 0.53
C ALA A 92 9.72 4.92 0.66
N GLU A 93 8.73 4.40 -0.08
CA GLU A 93 7.37 4.93 -0.03
C GLU A 93 6.69 4.64 1.32
N ALA A 94 6.95 3.48 1.92
CA ALA A 94 6.42 3.16 3.25
C ALA A 94 6.93 4.14 4.31
N PHE A 95 8.23 4.48 4.27
CA PHE A 95 8.80 5.50 5.14
C PHE A 95 8.18 6.88 4.89
N ARG A 96 8.02 7.26 3.62
CA ARG A 96 7.39 8.53 3.26
C ARG A 96 5.97 8.64 3.83
N GLN A 97 5.17 7.59 3.74
CA GLN A 97 3.82 7.56 4.28
C GLN A 97 3.80 7.54 5.83
N ALA A 98 4.73 6.84 6.46
CA ALA A 98 4.85 6.78 7.93
C ALA A 98 5.24 8.14 8.55
N LEU A 99 5.96 8.97 7.79
CA LEU A 99 6.41 10.31 8.19
C LEU A 99 5.60 11.44 7.52
N ALA A 100 4.47 11.10 6.90
CA ALA A 100 3.65 12.07 6.16
C ALA A 100 3.15 13.20 7.08
N PRO A 101 3.12 14.46 6.61
CA PRO A 101 2.63 15.60 7.37
C PRO A 101 1.12 15.50 7.61
N ASP A 102 0.60 16.36 8.50
CA ASP A 102 -0.82 16.30 8.91
C ASP A 102 -1.80 16.65 7.79
N ASP A 103 -1.38 17.41 6.80
CA ASP A 103 -2.14 17.76 5.60
C ASP A 103 -2.03 16.72 4.47
N ALA A 104 -1.27 15.63 4.67
CA ALA A 104 -1.16 14.55 3.70
C ALA A 104 -2.50 13.84 3.45
N PRO A 105 -2.69 13.23 2.26
CA PRO A 105 -3.88 12.46 1.95
C PRO A 105 -4.05 11.24 2.86
N THR A 106 -5.28 10.76 2.98
CA THR A 106 -5.64 9.51 3.64
C THR A 106 -6.57 8.69 2.74
N GLY A 107 -6.54 7.38 2.87
CA GLY A 107 -7.37 6.47 2.06
C GLY A 107 -6.83 6.24 0.64
N GLY A 108 -5.55 6.50 0.40
CA GLY A 108 -4.92 6.33 -0.90
C GLY A 108 -4.03 5.08 -1.01
N PHE A 109 -3.71 4.74 -2.25
CA PHE A 109 -2.77 3.69 -2.60
C PHE A 109 -1.61 4.33 -3.38
N PHE A 110 -0.38 4.12 -2.92
CA PHE A 110 0.80 4.84 -3.40
C PHE A 110 1.96 3.89 -3.70
N GLU A 111 2.82 4.32 -4.61
CA GLU A 111 4.15 3.75 -4.84
C GLU A 111 5.17 4.87 -5.05
N THR A 112 6.44 4.53 -5.10
CA THR A 112 7.48 5.50 -5.47
C THR A 112 7.16 6.06 -6.86
N GLY A 113 6.88 7.36 -6.91
CA GLY A 113 6.52 8.04 -8.16
C GLY A 113 5.05 8.43 -8.30
N GLY A 114 4.14 7.97 -7.43
CA GLY A 114 2.76 8.46 -7.48
C GLY A 114 1.68 7.54 -6.91
N ALA A 115 0.45 7.84 -7.30
CA ALA A 115 -0.72 7.07 -6.90
C ALA A 115 -0.88 5.80 -7.76
N VAL A 116 -1.31 4.75 -7.12
CA VAL A 116 -1.69 3.47 -7.75
C VAL A 116 -3.21 3.39 -7.78
N PRO A 117 -3.84 2.98 -8.90
CA PRO A 117 -5.28 2.76 -8.92
C PRO A 117 -5.66 1.51 -8.11
N TRP A 118 -6.87 1.55 -7.52
CA TRP A 118 -7.41 0.41 -6.78
C TRP A 118 -7.70 -0.82 -7.61
#